data_526f65bd2e394613c88f055074403560
#
_entry.id   526f65bd2e394613c88f055074403560
#
_cell.length_a   1.000
_cell.length_b   1.000
_cell.length_c   1.000
_cell.angle_alpha   90.00
_cell.angle_beta   90.00
_cell.angle_gamma   90.00
#
_symmetry.space_group_name_H-M   'P 1'
#
loop_
_entity.id
_entity.type
_entity.pdbx_description
1 polymer ?
#
loop_
_entity_poly.entity_id
_entity_poly.type
_entity_poly.pdbx_seq_one_letter_code
_entity_poly.pdbx_strand_id
1 'polypeptide(L)'
;MIENNKIQNTNEKKVYDLEERTALLGEGIIDFAKTLPHDRISNELVKQFIRSGTSIGANYMEADGAESKKDFRHKIALCKKEAKETKHWIRMIAKANPNRKKECKKIWQEAQELTLIFSTILNTSRKGK
;
A
#
# COMPACT_ATOMS: atom_id res chain seq x y z
N MET A 1 23.29 -10.65 4.36
CA MET A 1 21.90 -10.45 4.78
C MET A 1 20.99 -10.39 3.59
N ILE A 2 19.78 -10.78 3.83
CA ILE A 2 18.74 -10.80 2.81
C ILE A 2 18.52 -9.42 2.21
N GLU A 3 18.61 -8.38 3.04
CA GLU A 3 18.41 -7.01 2.57
C GLU A 3 19.41 -6.60 1.51
N ASN A 4 20.65 -7.04 1.62
CA ASN A 4 21.67 -6.69 0.64
C ASN A 4 21.35 -7.26 -0.72
N ASN A 5 20.84 -8.49 -0.76
CA ASN A 5 20.45 -9.10 -2.01
C ASN A 5 19.30 -8.34 -2.67
N LYS A 6 18.36 -7.87 -1.86
CA LYS A 6 17.23 -7.09 -2.36
C LYS A 6 17.70 -5.78 -2.97
N ILE A 7 18.68 -5.13 -2.33
CA ILE A 7 19.18 -3.86 -2.81
C ILE A 7 19.86 -4.02 -4.16
N GLN A 8 20.60 -5.09 -4.36
CA GLN A 8 21.32 -5.32 -5.59
C GLN A 8 20.42 -5.47 -6.81
N ASN A 9 19.17 -5.89 -6.58
CA ASN A 9 18.23 -6.12 -7.67
C ASN A 9 17.04 -5.18 -7.57
N THR A 10 17.30 -3.92 -7.25
CA THR A 10 16.27 -2.96 -6.91
C THR A 10 15.13 -2.87 -7.92
N ASN A 11 15.44 -2.66 -9.19
CA ASN A 11 14.42 -2.40 -10.20
C ASN A 11 13.56 -3.62 -10.48
N GLU A 12 14.19 -4.76 -10.63
CA GLU A 12 13.45 -6.00 -10.88
C GLU A 12 12.63 -6.41 -9.65
N LYS A 13 13.25 -6.31 -8.48
CA LYS A 13 12.59 -6.75 -7.25
C LYS A 13 11.43 -5.88 -6.84
N LYS A 14 11.43 -4.60 -7.22
CA LYS A 14 10.28 -3.76 -6.94
C LYS A 14 9.02 -4.32 -7.58
N VAL A 15 9.13 -4.95 -8.74
CA VAL A 15 8.00 -5.54 -9.44
C VAL A 15 7.64 -6.89 -8.85
N TYR A 16 8.63 -7.75 -8.59
CA TYR A 16 8.41 -9.13 -8.16
C TYR A 16 8.28 -9.29 -6.66
N ASP A 17 8.62 -8.24 -5.91
CA ASP A 17 8.64 -8.28 -4.45
C ASP A 17 7.46 -7.55 -3.84
N LEU A 18 6.35 -7.50 -4.57
CA LEU A 18 5.18 -6.76 -4.12
C LEU A 18 4.51 -7.40 -2.91
N GLU A 19 4.61 -8.71 -2.79
CA GLU A 19 4.08 -9.39 -1.61
C GLU A 19 4.74 -8.84 -0.35
N GLU A 20 6.06 -8.79 -0.35
CA GLU A 20 6.81 -8.28 0.81
C GLU A 20 6.62 -6.78 0.96
N ARG A 21 6.65 -6.05 -0.14
CA ARG A 21 6.55 -4.59 -0.10
C ARG A 21 5.20 -4.13 0.44
N THR A 22 4.12 -4.78 0.01
CA THR A 22 2.78 -4.42 0.51
C THR A 22 2.60 -4.84 1.97
N ALA A 23 3.20 -5.96 2.37
CA ALA A 23 3.16 -6.39 3.76
C ALA A 23 3.89 -5.40 4.66
N LEU A 24 5.07 -4.94 4.22
CA LEU A 24 5.85 -3.98 5.00
C LEU A 24 5.11 -2.66 5.15
N LEU A 25 4.41 -2.22 4.12
CA LEU A 25 3.62 -1.00 4.23
C LEU A 25 2.51 -1.19 5.26
N GLY A 26 1.80 -2.31 5.21
CA GLY A 26 0.74 -2.59 6.17
C GLY A 26 1.25 -2.63 7.60
N GLU A 27 2.40 -3.27 7.80
CA GLU A 27 3.03 -3.34 9.13
C GLU A 27 3.45 -1.95 9.61
N GLY A 28 4.05 -1.16 8.71
CA GLY A 28 4.45 0.20 9.06
C GLY A 28 3.26 1.08 9.41
N ILE A 29 2.15 0.87 8.72
CA ILE A 29 0.91 1.59 9.02
C ILE A 29 0.41 1.22 10.42
N ILE A 30 0.46 -0.06 10.78
CA ILE A 30 0.07 -0.50 12.11
C ILE A 30 0.97 0.14 13.16
N ASP A 31 2.28 0.10 12.94
CA ASP A 31 3.23 0.68 13.88
C ASP A 31 2.99 2.18 14.07
N PHE A 32 2.80 2.89 12.97
CA PHE A 32 2.53 4.33 13.02
C PHE A 32 1.22 4.61 13.75
N ALA A 33 0.19 3.85 13.44
CA ALA A 33 -1.12 4.03 14.06
C ALA A 33 -1.07 3.88 15.58
N LYS A 34 -0.23 2.94 16.07
CA LYS A 34 -0.09 2.72 17.50
C LYS A 34 0.50 3.92 18.24
N THR A 35 1.15 4.82 17.53
CA THR A 35 1.76 6.01 18.14
C THR A 35 0.85 7.24 18.10
N LEU A 36 -0.30 7.15 17.46
CA LEU A 36 -1.20 8.29 17.34
C LEU A 36 -2.09 8.43 18.58
N PRO A 37 -2.58 9.66 18.85
CA PRO A 37 -3.47 9.86 20.01
C PRO A 37 -4.74 9.06 19.91
N HIS A 38 -5.29 8.69 21.07
CA HIS A 38 -6.57 7.99 21.16
C HIS A 38 -7.66 9.02 21.48
N ASP A 39 -8.07 9.76 20.46
CA ASP A 39 -9.18 10.70 20.62
C ASP A 39 -10.25 10.38 19.57
N ARG A 40 -11.39 11.03 19.69
CA ARG A 40 -12.55 10.69 18.86
C ARG A 40 -12.23 10.80 17.37
N ILE A 41 -11.58 11.89 16.97
CA ILE A 41 -11.30 12.13 15.56
C ILE A 41 -10.24 11.16 15.05
N SER A 42 -9.13 11.05 15.77
CA SER A 42 -8.04 10.17 15.34
C SER A 42 -8.49 8.72 15.30
N ASN A 43 -9.31 8.28 16.23
CA ASN A 43 -9.77 6.90 16.25
C ASN A 43 -10.55 6.54 14.98
N GLU A 44 -11.41 7.44 14.51
CA GLU A 44 -12.17 7.17 13.30
C GLU A 44 -11.28 7.14 12.06
N LEU A 45 -10.34 8.07 11.97
CA LEU A 45 -9.43 8.12 10.83
C LEU A 45 -8.51 6.92 10.80
N VAL A 46 -7.97 6.54 11.95
CA VAL A 46 -7.06 5.40 12.08
C VAL A 46 -7.75 4.10 11.67
N LYS A 47 -9.00 3.94 12.03
CA LYS A 47 -9.77 2.75 11.66
C LYS A 47 -9.79 2.56 10.14
N GLN A 48 -10.11 3.62 9.42
CA GLN A 48 -10.16 3.56 7.96
C GLN A 48 -8.78 3.38 7.35
N PHE A 49 -7.79 4.03 7.95
CA PHE A 49 -6.41 3.97 7.48
C PHE A 49 -5.85 2.55 7.58
N ILE A 50 -6.05 1.90 8.73
CA ILE A 50 -5.60 0.52 8.93
C ILE A 50 -6.31 -0.41 7.94
N ARG A 51 -7.63 -0.24 7.80
CA ARG A 51 -8.40 -1.07 6.89
C ARG A 51 -7.86 -0.98 5.47
N SER A 52 -7.71 0.24 4.94
CA SER A 52 -7.25 0.40 3.56
C SER A 52 -5.79 -0.02 3.41
N GLY A 53 -4.94 0.36 4.35
CA GLY A 53 -3.51 0.09 4.25
C GLY A 53 -3.15 -1.38 4.32
N THR A 54 -3.87 -2.15 5.13
CA THR A 54 -3.61 -3.58 5.21
C THR A 54 -4.31 -4.34 4.09
N SER A 55 -5.35 -3.76 3.49
CA SER A 55 -6.06 -4.41 2.39
C SER A 55 -5.24 -4.42 1.10
N ILE A 56 -4.26 -3.53 0.95
CA ILE A 56 -3.42 -3.54 -0.24
C ILE A 56 -2.74 -4.90 -0.37
N GLY A 57 -2.07 -5.34 0.70
CA GLY A 57 -1.37 -6.61 0.68
C GLY A 57 -2.30 -7.80 0.62
N ALA A 58 -3.45 -7.71 1.29
CA ALA A 58 -4.43 -8.80 1.27
C ALA A 58 -4.93 -9.05 -0.15
N ASN A 59 -5.23 -7.97 -0.88
CA ASN A 59 -5.66 -8.11 -2.27
C ASN A 59 -4.54 -8.58 -3.17
N TYR A 60 -3.31 -8.17 -2.89
CA TYR A 60 -2.19 -8.63 -3.69
C TYR A 60 -1.96 -10.14 -3.52
N MET A 61 -2.09 -10.65 -2.30
CA MET A 61 -2.00 -12.08 -2.06
C MET A 61 -3.03 -12.84 -2.90
N GLU A 62 -4.24 -12.30 -2.99
CA GLU A 62 -5.28 -12.92 -3.80
C GLU A 62 -4.96 -12.82 -5.29
N ALA A 63 -4.37 -11.71 -5.73
CA ALA A 63 -3.97 -11.56 -7.12
C ALA A 63 -2.89 -12.57 -7.49
N ASP A 64 -1.92 -12.78 -6.59
CA ASP A 64 -0.83 -13.71 -6.82
C ASP A 64 -1.35 -15.15 -6.98
N GLY A 65 -2.45 -15.48 -6.31
CA GLY A 65 -3.07 -16.80 -6.43
C GLY A 65 -4.24 -16.87 -7.39
N ALA A 66 -4.41 -15.86 -8.23
CA ALA A 66 -5.57 -15.80 -9.12
C ALA A 66 -5.53 -16.91 -10.18
N GLU A 67 -6.70 -17.45 -10.50
CA GLU A 67 -6.81 -18.57 -11.42
C GLU A 67 -7.02 -18.15 -12.86
N SER A 68 -7.28 -16.86 -13.11
CA SER A 68 -7.49 -16.36 -14.46
C SER A 68 -6.89 -14.97 -14.59
N LYS A 69 -6.61 -14.57 -15.85
CA LYS A 69 -6.12 -13.24 -16.14
C LYS A 69 -7.13 -12.17 -15.71
N LYS A 70 -8.41 -12.46 -15.93
CA LYS A 70 -9.48 -11.54 -15.54
C LYS A 70 -9.52 -11.36 -14.03
N ASP A 71 -9.40 -12.44 -13.27
CA ASP A 71 -9.41 -12.38 -11.82
C ASP A 71 -8.17 -11.64 -11.31
N PHE A 72 -7.00 -11.93 -11.90
CA PHE A 72 -5.77 -11.24 -11.55
C PHE A 72 -5.93 -9.73 -11.72
N ARG A 73 -6.43 -9.30 -12.89
CA ARG A 73 -6.62 -7.88 -13.15
C ARG A 73 -7.59 -7.24 -12.17
N HIS A 74 -8.65 -7.96 -11.83
CA HIS A 74 -9.62 -7.46 -10.86
C HIS A 74 -8.96 -7.23 -9.50
N LYS A 75 -8.17 -8.20 -9.05
CA LYS A 75 -7.50 -8.07 -7.74
C LYS A 75 -6.46 -6.97 -7.74
N ILE A 76 -5.72 -6.79 -8.84
CA ILE A 76 -4.76 -5.69 -8.94
C ILE A 76 -5.49 -4.34 -8.92
N ALA A 77 -6.66 -4.27 -9.57
CA ALA A 77 -7.45 -3.03 -9.52
C ALA A 77 -7.89 -2.72 -8.09
N LEU A 78 -8.22 -3.75 -7.29
CA LEU A 78 -8.54 -3.54 -5.89
C LEU A 78 -7.32 -3.06 -5.10
N CYS A 79 -6.13 -3.60 -5.39
CA CYS A 79 -4.90 -3.12 -4.76
C CYS A 79 -4.72 -1.63 -5.03
N LYS A 80 -4.91 -1.22 -6.28
CA LYS A 80 -4.78 0.19 -6.67
C LYS A 80 -5.79 1.05 -5.92
N LYS A 81 -7.03 0.58 -5.85
CA LYS A 81 -8.09 1.30 -5.15
C LYS A 81 -7.72 1.52 -3.67
N GLU A 82 -7.26 0.46 -3.01
CA GLU A 82 -6.91 0.56 -1.60
C GLU A 82 -5.69 1.44 -1.36
N ALA A 83 -4.72 1.42 -2.28
CA ALA A 83 -3.57 2.30 -2.17
C ALA A 83 -3.98 3.77 -2.29
N LYS A 84 -4.91 4.08 -3.20
CA LYS A 84 -5.44 5.43 -3.35
C LYS A 84 -6.19 5.86 -2.09
N GLU A 85 -7.00 4.98 -1.51
CA GLU A 85 -7.70 5.28 -0.27
C GLU A 85 -6.72 5.53 0.87
N THR A 86 -5.65 4.74 0.93
CA THR A 86 -4.64 4.91 1.96
C THR A 86 -4.02 6.30 1.90
N LYS A 87 -3.78 6.82 0.69
CA LYS A 87 -3.28 8.18 0.53
C LYS A 87 -4.26 9.20 1.10
N HIS A 88 -5.53 8.99 0.86
CA HIS A 88 -6.55 9.89 1.40
C HIS A 88 -6.55 9.88 2.92
N TRP A 89 -6.58 8.70 3.52
CA TRP A 89 -6.65 8.61 4.98
C TRP A 89 -5.41 9.15 5.67
N ILE A 90 -4.22 8.90 5.10
CA ILE A 90 -3.01 9.46 5.73
C ILE A 90 -2.98 10.98 5.60
N ARG A 91 -3.56 11.53 4.54
CA ARG A 91 -3.68 12.97 4.40
C ARG A 91 -4.59 13.55 5.50
N MET A 92 -5.70 12.86 5.79
CA MET A 92 -6.61 13.29 6.85
C MET A 92 -5.94 13.18 8.23
N ILE A 93 -5.18 12.11 8.43
CA ILE A 93 -4.44 11.92 9.68
C ILE A 93 -3.40 13.03 9.86
N ALA A 94 -2.73 13.44 8.79
CA ALA A 94 -1.75 14.52 8.85
C ALA A 94 -2.42 15.84 9.25
N LYS A 95 -3.62 16.08 8.77
CA LYS A 95 -4.37 17.28 9.15
C LYS A 95 -4.70 17.27 10.65
N ALA A 96 -5.10 16.12 11.15
CA ALA A 96 -5.46 15.98 12.57
C ALA A 96 -4.24 15.97 13.49
N ASN A 97 -3.06 15.62 12.95
CA ASN A 97 -1.83 15.47 13.73
C ASN A 97 -0.67 16.18 13.01
N PRO A 98 -0.69 17.54 12.98
CA PRO A 98 0.31 18.27 12.19
C PRO A 98 1.76 18.04 12.61
N ASN A 99 1.98 17.66 13.86
CA ASN A 99 3.33 17.35 14.35
C ASN A 99 3.88 16.05 13.80
N ARG A 100 3.05 15.24 13.12
CA ARG A 100 3.47 13.97 12.53
C ARG A 100 3.50 14.03 11.00
N LYS A 101 3.49 15.22 10.43
CA LYS A 101 3.40 15.44 8.99
C LYS A 101 4.51 14.74 8.22
N LYS A 102 5.71 14.73 8.78
CA LYS A 102 6.87 14.13 8.12
C LYS A 102 6.70 12.63 7.92
N GLU A 103 6.24 11.95 8.97
CA GLU A 103 5.99 10.50 8.88
C GLU A 103 4.83 10.19 7.95
N CYS A 104 3.79 11.03 7.99
CA CYS A 104 2.66 10.87 7.11
C CYS A 104 3.07 10.98 5.64
N LYS A 105 3.99 11.90 5.34
CA LYS A 105 4.46 12.09 3.98
C LYS A 105 5.17 10.84 3.45
N LYS A 106 5.95 10.18 4.29
CA LYS A 106 6.63 8.96 3.88
C LYS A 106 5.65 7.86 3.50
N ILE A 107 4.62 7.70 4.33
CA ILE A 107 3.58 6.69 4.06
C ILE A 107 2.82 7.05 2.79
N TRP A 108 2.48 8.33 2.61
CA TRP A 108 1.81 8.78 1.41
C TRP A 108 2.63 8.47 0.16
N GLN A 109 3.93 8.70 0.21
CA GLN A 109 4.81 8.47 -0.93
C GLN A 109 4.88 6.99 -1.29
N GLU A 110 4.94 6.12 -0.31
CA GLU A 110 4.96 4.68 -0.59
C GLU A 110 3.63 4.22 -1.20
N ALA A 111 2.52 4.71 -0.68
CA ALA A 111 1.22 4.38 -1.25
C ALA A 111 1.08 4.93 -2.67
N GLN A 112 1.68 6.09 -2.94
CA GLN A 112 1.67 6.66 -4.28
C GLN A 112 2.48 5.81 -5.25
N GLU A 113 3.66 5.37 -4.83
CA GLU A 113 4.47 4.49 -5.69
C GLU A 113 3.72 3.20 -6.02
N LEU A 114 3.09 2.60 -5.01
CA LEU A 114 2.33 1.38 -5.24
C LEU A 114 1.17 1.62 -6.19
N THR A 115 0.48 2.75 -6.05
CA THR A 115 -0.61 3.11 -6.97
C THR A 115 -0.11 3.11 -8.41
N LEU A 116 1.07 3.71 -8.64
CA LEU A 116 1.64 3.79 -9.98
C LEU A 116 2.08 2.41 -10.48
N ILE A 117 2.64 1.59 -9.62
CA ILE A 117 3.05 0.23 -9.97
C ILE A 117 1.83 -0.59 -10.38
N PHE A 118 0.75 -0.55 -9.60
CA PHE A 118 -0.46 -1.30 -9.94
C PHE A 118 -1.08 -0.79 -11.24
N SER A 119 -1.02 0.52 -11.48
CA SER A 119 -1.49 1.08 -12.76
C SER A 119 -0.69 0.52 -13.92
N THR A 120 0.63 0.43 -13.77
CA THR A 120 1.50 -0.12 -14.80
C THR A 120 1.17 -1.58 -15.07
N ILE A 121 0.97 -2.37 -14.01
CA ILE A 121 0.62 -3.78 -14.17
C ILE A 121 -0.69 -3.92 -14.94
N LEU A 122 -1.69 -3.10 -14.61
CA LEU A 122 -2.97 -3.16 -15.30
C LEU A 122 -2.83 -2.80 -16.77
N ASN A 123 -2.04 -1.78 -17.09
CA ASN A 123 -1.83 -1.39 -18.47
C ASN A 123 -1.09 -2.46 -19.26
N THR A 124 -0.06 -3.04 -18.66
CA THR A 124 0.72 -4.09 -19.30
C THR A 124 -0.13 -5.33 -19.54
N SER A 125 -0.89 -5.73 -18.54
CA SER A 125 -1.76 -6.90 -18.64
C SER A 125 -2.79 -6.74 -19.75
N ARG A 126 -3.36 -5.53 -19.89
CA ARG A 126 -4.34 -5.26 -20.93
C ARG A 126 -3.72 -5.35 -22.30
N LYS A 127 -2.51 -4.77 -22.46
CA LYS A 127 -1.81 -4.78 -23.75
C LYS A 127 -1.35 -6.18 -24.14
N GLY A 128 -1.07 -7.01 -23.16
CA GLY A 128 -0.56 -8.35 -23.40
C GLY A 128 -1.59 -9.33 -23.94
N LYS A 129 -2.81 -8.89 -24.10
CA LYS A 129 -3.83 -9.73 -24.71
C LYS A 129 -3.60 -9.83 -26.20
#